data_2ae45fcef81d086621eaf71cef87dd00
#
_entry.id   2ae45fcef81d086621eaf71cef87dd00
#
_cell.length_a   1.000
_cell.length_b   1.000
_cell.length_c   1.000
_cell.angle_alpha   90.00
_cell.angle_beta   90.00
_cell.angle_gamma   90.00
#
_symmetry.space_group_name_H-M   'P 1'
#
loop_
_entity.id
_entity.type
_entity.pdbx_description
1 polymer ?
#
loop_
_entity_poly.entity_id
_entity_poly.type
_entity_poly.pdbx_seq_one_letter_code
_entity_poly.pdbx_strand_id
1 'polypeptide(L)'
;MSVNSSVHYYAKFVKSETKTYYFMPNDTWKKDGARFAVYVHNSSNDTSEWYSMTYDEALSCYSFTLTVSDGYNEVIFCRMKGSPKENKWENCLQQVPASYSGYVSLPTDGKNCYELNSDGNGGSWITK
;
A
#
# COMPACT_ATOMS: atom_id res chain seq x y z
N MET A 1 27.30 -1.29 -36.65
CA MET A 1 26.93 -0.98 -36.40
C MET A 1 26.40 -0.37 -35.27
N SER A 2 26.34 0.45 -34.86
CA SER A 2 25.93 1.10 -33.71
C SER A 2 24.50 0.98 -33.39
N VAL A 3 23.78 0.49 -34.27
CA VAL A 3 22.39 0.32 -34.09
C VAL A 3 22.10 -0.59 -32.94
N ASN A 4 22.95 -1.53 -32.76
CA ASN A 4 22.74 -2.48 -31.70
C ASN A 4 22.83 -1.87 -30.34
N SER A 5 23.58 -0.84 -30.22
CA SER A 5 23.66 -0.13 -28.99
C SER A 5 22.34 0.48 -28.61
N SER A 6 21.61 0.93 -29.58
CA SER A 6 20.31 1.49 -29.31
C SER A 6 19.38 0.48 -28.73
N VAL A 7 19.40 -0.70 -29.25
CA VAL A 7 18.51 -1.74 -28.79
C VAL A 7 18.83 -2.09 -27.36
N HIS A 8 20.10 -2.25 -27.07
CA HIS A 8 20.53 -2.55 -25.78
C HIS A 8 20.14 -1.51 -24.78
N TYR A 9 20.33 -0.31 -25.13
CA TYR A 9 20.01 0.83 -24.38
C TYR A 9 18.53 0.88 -24.10
N TYR A 10 17.74 0.55 -25.06
CA TYR A 10 16.34 0.55 -25.01
C TYR A 10 15.86 -0.37 -23.90
N ALA A 11 16.45 -1.51 -23.78
CA ALA A 11 16.09 -2.46 -22.77
C ALA A 11 16.22 -1.89 -21.38
N LYS A 12 17.11 -0.96 -21.17
CA LYS A 12 17.28 -0.35 -19.87
C LYS A 12 16.15 0.58 -19.49
N PHE A 13 15.40 1.02 -20.47
CA PHE A 13 14.32 1.94 -20.22
C PHE A 13 12.98 1.27 -20.18
N VAL A 14 12.96 -0.01 -20.26
CA VAL A 14 11.72 -0.71 -20.02
C VAL A 14 11.37 -0.41 -18.58
N LYS A 15 10.25 0.23 -18.37
CA LYS A 15 9.90 0.64 -17.04
C LYS A 15 9.67 -0.54 -16.13
N SER A 16 9.93 -0.32 -14.89
CA SER A 16 9.67 -1.31 -13.87
C SER A 16 8.21 -1.65 -13.81
N GLU A 17 7.92 -2.88 -13.55
CA GLU A 17 6.57 -3.34 -13.39
C GLU A 17 6.01 -2.78 -12.08
N THR A 18 4.74 -2.37 -12.10
CA THR A 18 4.07 -1.89 -10.92
C THR A 18 2.82 -2.71 -10.65
N LYS A 19 2.36 -2.67 -9.42
CA LYS A 19 1.14 -3.36 -9.03
C LYS A 19 0.36 -2.47 -8.08
N THR A 20 -0.92 -2.29 -8.36
CA THR A 20 -1.79 -1.45 -7.56
C THR A 20 -2.64 -2.30 -6.63
N TYR A 21 -2.67 -1.89 -5.38
CA TYR A 21 -3.49 -2.52 -4.35
C TYR A 21 -4.51 -1.53 -3.84
N TYR A 22 -5.57 -2.03 -3.24
CA TYR A 22 -6.68 -1.22 -2.76
C TYR A 22 -6.96 -1.51 -1.30
N PHE A 23 -7.58 -0.55 -0.64
CA PHE A 23 -7.94 -0.66 0.76
C PHE A 23 -9.33 -0.09 0.97
N MET A 24 -10.18 -0.85 1.64
CA MET A 24 -11.53 -0.42 1.99
C MET A 24 -11.63 -0.22 3.49
N PRO A 25 -11.52 1.03 3.96
CA PRO A 25 -11.69 1.30 5.39
C PRO A 25 -13.14 1.10 5.82
N ASN A 26 -13.35 0.84 7.09
CA ASN A 26 -14.69 0.76 7.63
C ASN A 26 -15.20 2.18 7.94
N ASP A 27 -16.47 2.28 8.36
CA ASP A 27 -17.09 3.59 8.60
C ASP A 27 -16.39 4.38 9.72
N THR A 28 -15.94 3.71 10.75
CA THR A 28 -15.25 4.36 11.85
C THR A 28 -13.93 4.98 11.39
N TRP A 29 -13.20 4.28 10.55
CA TRP A 29 -11.92 4.78 10.05
C TRP A 29 -12.10 5.99 9.15
N LYS A 30 -13.25 6.15 8.51
CA LYS A 30 -13.52 7.28 7.61
C LYS A 30 -13.89 8.57 8.34
N LYS A 31 -14.10 8.52 9.64
CA LYS A 31 -14.55 9.69 10.40
C LYS A 31 -13.43 10.71 10.61
N ASP A 32 -13.85 11.91 11.00
CA ASP A 32 -12.95 12.97 11.50
C ASP A 32 -11.94 13.46 10.47
N GLY A 33 -12.27 13.37 9.20
CA GLY A 33 -11.39 13.86 8.16
C GLY A 33 -10.09 13.10 8.06
N ALA A 34 -10.06 11.86 8.51
CA ALA A 34 -8.85 11.06 8.47
C ALA A 34 -8.43 10.79 7.03
N ARG A 35 -7.13 10.62 6.85
CA ARG A 35 -6.57 10.14 5.59
C ARG A 35 -5.96 8.78 5.85
N PHE A 36 -5.56 8.09 4.80
CA PHE A 36 -5.06 6.73 4.93
C PHE A 36 -3.68 6.62 4.30
N ALA A 37 -2.84 5.85 4.93
CA ALA A 37 -1.50 5.58 4.45
C ALA A 37 -1.16 4.12 4.69
N VAL A 38 -0.15 3.64 4.01
CA VAL A 38 0.31 2.27 4.17
C VAL A 38 1.80 2.31 4.40
N TYR A 39 2.25 1.54 5.38
CA TYR A 39 3.66 1.35 5.67
C TYR A 39 4.06 0.00 5.10
N VAL A 40 4.90 0.00 4.07
CA VAL A 40 5.27 -1.21 3.37
C VAL A 40 6.64 -1.68 3.82
N HIS A 41 6.85 -2.98 3.82
CA HIS A 41 8.06 -3.57 4.34
C HIS A 41 8.51 -4.74 3.46
N ASN A 42 9.82 -4.81 3.24
CA ASN A 42 10.45 -5.93 2.57
C ASN A 42 11.15 -6.77 3.63
N SER A 43 10.60 -7.93 3.93
CA SER A 43 11.12 -8.77 5.00
C SER A 43 12.47 -9.41 4.67
N SER A 44 12.84 -9.45 3.41
CA SER A 44 14.12 -10.03 3.00
C SER A 44 15.30 -9.14 3.33
N ASN A 45 15.13 -7.83 3.22
CA ASN A 45 16.25 -6.90 3.46
C ASN A 45 15.92 -5.84 4.50
N ASP A 46 14.74 -5.95 5.15
CA ASP A 46 14.33 -5.07 6.24
C ASP A 46 14.29 -3.59 5.82
N THR A 47 13.79 -3.32 4.63
CA THR A 47 13.55 -1.95 4.19
C THR A 47 12.06 -1.64 4.27
N SER A 48 11.74 -0.38 4.49
CA SER A 48 10.37 0.08 4.68
C SER A 48 10.16 1.44 4.05
N GLU A 49 8.91 1.73 3.73
CA GLU A 49 8.56 3.03 3.16
C GLU A 49 7.10 3.35 3.44
N TRP A 50 6.77 4.63 3.52
CA TRP A 50 5.40 5.10 3.65
C TRP A 50 4.83 5.49 2.29
N TYR A 51 3.57 5.14 2.05
CA TYR A 51 2.83 5.64 0.90
C TYR A 51 1.49 6.19 1.36
N SER A 52 1.12 7.35 0.86
CA SER A 52 -0.23 7.87 1.06
C SER A 52 -1.16 7.16 0.09
N MET A 53 -2.39 6.88 0.52
CA MET A 53 -3.38 6.28 -0.36
C MET A 53 -4.23 7.35 -1.02
N THR A 54 -4.66 7.08 -2.24
CA THR A 54 -5.50 7.98 -3.03
C THR A 54 -6.86 7.33 -3.22
N TYR A 55 -7.92 8.13 -3.10
CA TYR A 55 -9.26 7.60 -3.30
C TYR A 55 -9.54 7.37 -4.78
N ASP A 56 -10.06 6.19 -5.10
CA ASP A 56 -10.44 5.81 -6.45
C ASP A 56 -11.96 5.77 -6.51
N GLU A 57 -12.57 6.74 -7.17
CA GLU A 57 -14.02 6.85 -7.23
C GLU A 57 -14.66 5.70 -7.99
N ALA A 58 -13.99 5.21 -9.02
CA ALA A 58 -14.54 4.14 -9.83
C ALA A 58 -14.72 2.86 -9.04
N LEU A 59 -13.82 2.60 -8.11
CA LEU A 59 -13.86 1.38 -7.31
C LEU A 59 -14.35 1.62 -5.87
N SER A 60 -14.58 2.87 -5.51
CA SER A 60 -15.03 3.27 -4.17
C SER A 60 -14.11 2.77 -3.07
N CYS A 61 -12.83 2.88 -3.30
CA CYS A 61 -11.81 2.45 -2.33
C CYS A 61 -10.55 3.28 -2.49
N TYR A 62 -9.60 3.08 -1.60
CA TYR A 62 -8.32 3.79 -1.63
C TYR A 62 -7.27 2.91 -2.28
N SER A 63 -6.29 3.52 -2.93
CA SER A 63 -5.29 2.76 -3.68
C SER A 63 -3.87 3.23 -3.37
N PHE A 64 -2.94 2.32 -3.54
CA PHE A 64 -1.51 2.62 -3.53
C PHE A 64 -0.83 1.67 -4.53
N THR A 65 0.24 2.15 -5.13
CA THR A 65 0.93 1.40 -6.19
C THR A 65 2.37 1.15 -5.77
N LEU A 66 2.80 -0.08 -5.89
CA LEU A 66 4.16 -0.49 -5.54
C LEU A 66 4.92 -0.87 -6.80
N THR A 67 6.21 -0.58 -6.81
CA THR A 67 7.10 -1.07 -7.86
C THR A 67 7.52 -2.48 -7.48
N VAL A 68 7.27 -3.43 -8.35
CA VAL A 68 7.51 -4.85 -8.05
C VAL A 68 8.95 -5.12 -7.66
N SER A 69 9.91 -4.46 -8.31
CA SER A 69 11.32 -4.68 -8.02
C SER A 69 11.76 -4.23 -6.63
N ASP A 70 10.96 -3.41 -5.95
CA ASP A 70 11.28 -3.00 -4.58
C ASP A 70 11.10 -4.15 -3.58
N GLY A 71 10.34 -5.16 -3.96
CA GLY A 71 10.22 -6.37 -3.16
C GLY A 71 9.42 -6.25 -1.88
N TYR A 72 8.62 -5.21 -1.71
CA TYR A 72 7.77 -5.10 -0.53
C TYR A 72 6.74 -6.22 -0.53
N ASN A 73 6.65 -6.96 0.54
CA ASN A 73 5.79 -8.13 0.62
C ASN A 73 4.81 -8.12 1.78
N GLU A 74 4.86 -7.10 2.61
CA GLU A 74 3.96 -7.00 3.75
C GLU A 74 3.74 -5.54 4.11
N VAL A 75 2.60 -5.25 4.73
CA VAL A 75 2.18 -3.87 4.95
C VAL A 75 1.49 -3.70 6.30
N ILE A 76 1.41 -2.45 6.74
CA ILE A 76 0.55 -2.03 7.84
C ILE A 76 -0.34 -0.93 7.29
N PHE A 77 -1.65 -1.12 7.39
CA PHE A 77 -2.59 -0.09 6.98
C PHE A 77 -2.81 0.88 8.14
N CYS A 78 -2.80 2.16 7.86
CA CYS A 78 -2.84 3.18 8.90
C CYS A 78 -3.91 4.22 8.64
N ARG A 79 -4.69 4.52 9.69
CA ARG A 79 -5.60 5.65 9.70
C ARG A 79 -4.82 6.84 10.25
N MET A 80 -4.67 7.87 9.45
CA MET A 80 -3.79 8.98 9.77
C MET A 80 -4.59 10.23 10.10
N LYS A 81 -4.01 11.12 10.91
CA LYS A 81 -4.58 12.43 11.13
C LYS A 81 -4.75 13.14 9.79
N GLY A 82 -5.84 13.87 9.64
CA GLY A 82 -6.04 14.67 8.43
C GLY A 82 -4.99 15.74 8.28
N SER A 83 -4.45 16.22 9.37
CA SER A 83 -3.43 17.25 9.40
C SER A 83 -2.56 17.05 10.65
N PRO A 84 -1.23 17.15 10.57
CA PRO A 84 -0.45 17.39 9.35
C PRO A 84 -0.45 16.17 8.43
N LYS A 85 -0.06 16.39 7.19
CA LYS A 85 -0.12 15.33 6.18
C LYS A 85 1.17 14.52 6.06
N GLU A 86 2.03 14.59 7.04
CA GLU A 86 3.24 13.78 7.05
C GLU A 86 2.91 12.35 7.44
N ASN A 87 3.52 11.41 6.76
CA ASN A 87 3.37 10.00 7.09
C ASN A 87 4.46 9.62 8.08
N LYS A 88 4.07 9.53 9.34
CA LYS A 88 4.95 9.04 10.40
C LYS A 88 4.07 8.50 11.52
N TRP A 89 4.66 7.67 12.36
CA TRP A 89 3.91 6.95 13.37
C TRP A 89 3.18 7.86 14.36
N GLU A 90 3.75 9.02 14.66
CA GLU A 90 3.08 9.94 15.58
C GLU A 90 1.79 10.53 15.02
N ASN A 91 1.59 10.44 13.72
CA ASN A 91 0.35 10.90 13.07
C ASN A 91 -0.62 9.76 12.82
N CYS A 92 -0.28 8.56 13.23
CA CYS A 92 -1.13 7.38 13.04
C CYS A 92 -2.11 7.28 14.21
N LEU A 93 -3.40 7.26 13.88
CA LEU A 93 -4.47 7.15 14.86
C LEU A 93 -4.81 5.71 15.16
N GLN A 94 -4.81 4.87 14.15
CA GLN A 94 -5.13 3.45 14.27
C GLN A 94 -4.38 2.70 13.18
N GLN A 95 -4.08 1.44 13.42
CA GLN A 95 -3.37 0.63 12.44
C GLN A 95 -3.90 -0.81 12.42
N VAL A 96 -3.65 -1.49 11.32
CA VAL A 96 -3.94 -2.91 11.16
C VAL A 96 -2.71 -3.57 10.57
N PRO A 97 -2.10 -4.56 11.22
CA PRO A 97 -2.49 -5.16 12.51
C PRO A 97 -2.36 -4.17 13.68
N ALA A 98 -3.19 -4.36 14.68
CA ALA A 98 -3.15 -3.50 15.85
C ALA A 98 -1.85 -3.75 16.62
N SER A 99 -1.22 -2.67 17.04
CA SER A 99 0.01 -2.63 17.84
C SER A 99 1.05 -3.69 17.49
N TYR A 100 2.13 -3.39 17.08
CA TYR A 100 3.40 -4.17 16.96
C TYR A 100 3.30 -5.68 16.73
N SER A 101 2.17 -6.21 16.33
CA SER A 101 2.02 -7.66 16.19
C SER A 101 2.49 -8.20 14.85
N GLY A 102 3.03 -7.36 14.01
CA GLY A 102 3.53 -7.80 12.73
C GLY A 102 2.94 -7.03 11.59
N TYR A 103 2.76 -7.69 10.46
CA TYR A 103 2.33 -7.08 9.20
C TYR A 103 1.22 -7.89 8.58
N VAL A 104 0.47 -7.24 7.68
CA VAL A 104 -0.45 -7.95 6.79
C VAL A 104 0.35 -8.36 5.56
N SER A 105 0.37 -9.65 5.24
CA SER A 105 1.07 -10.12 4.05
C SER A 105 0.32 -9.70 2.79
N LEU A 106 1.04 -9.22 1.79
CA LEU A 106 0.43 -8.94 0.50
C LEU A 106 0.00 -10.26 -0.17
N PRO A 107 -1.11 -10.24 -0.89
CA PRO A 107 -1.62 -11.49 -1.48
C PRO A 107 -0.79 -11.94 -2.66
N THR A 108 -0.74 -13.25 -2.87
CA THR A 108 -0.02 -13.82 -4.01
C THR A 108 -0.96 -14.57 -4.94
N ASP A 109 -2.26 -14.51 -4.68
CA ASP A 109 -3.29 -15.26 -5.41
C ASP A 109 -4.12 -14.41 -6.37
N GLY A 110 -3.66 -13.20 -6.64
CA GLY A 110 -4.35 -12.30 -7.57
C GLY A 110 -5.36 -11.39 -6.91
N LYS A 111 -5.65 -11.57 -5.64
CA LYS A 111 -6.50 -10.62 -4.92
C LYS A 111 -5.76 -9.31 -4.75
N ASN A 112 -6.48 -8.23 -4.62
CA ASN A 112 -5.83 -6.92 -4.65
C ASN A 112 -6.43 -5.88 -3.71
N CYS A 113 -7.44 -6.23 -2.93
CA CYS A 113 -8.12 -5.25 -2.08
C CYS A 113 -8.27 -5.78 -0.67
N TYR A 114 -7.80 -5.01 0.31
CA TYR A 114 -7.96 -5.38 1.71
C TYR A 114 -9.22 -4.72 2.24
N GLU A 115 -10.19 -5.53 2.63
CA GLU A 115 -11.44 -5.03 3.20
C GLU A 115 -11.36 -5.12 4.72
N LEU A 116 -11.39 -3.97 5.37
CA LEU A 116 -11.28 -3.89 6.81
C LEU A 116 -12.58 -4.32 7.47
N ASN A 117 -12.48 -5.14 8.52
CA ASN A 117 -13.63 -5.57 9.29
C ASN A 117 -14.27 -4.39 10.01
N SER A 118 -15.53 -4.55 10.41
CA SER A 118 -16.25 -3.49 11.11
C SER A 118 -15.62 -3.14 12.46
N ASP A 119 -14.92 -4.07 13.09
CA ASP A 119 -14.25 -3.82 14.36
C ASP A 119 -12.87 -3.16 14.20
N GLY A 120 -12.37 -3.05 13.00
CA GLY A 120 -11.08 -2.40 12.74
C GLY A 120 -9.86 -3.19 13.15
N ASN A 121 -10.02 -4.45 13.54
CA ASN A 121 -8.91 -5.26 14.06
C ASN A 121 -8.33 -6.22 13.04
N GLY A 122 -8.82 -6.23 11.84
CA GLY A 122 -8.33 -7.11 10.79
C GLY A 122 -9.24 -7.01 9.60
N GLY A 123 -8.99 -7.85 8.61
CA GLY A 123 -9.79 -7.84 7.40
C GLY A 123 -9.45 -9.01 6.51
N SER A 124 -9.86 -8.91 5.26
CA SER A 124 -9.65 -9.98 4.30
C SER A 124 -9.28 -9.40 2.95
N TRP A 125 -8.45 -10.13 2.22
CA TRP A 125 -8.15 -9.76 0.85
C TRP A 125 -9.28 -10.23 -0.07
N ILE A 126 -9.74 -9.33 -0.93
CA ILE A 126 -10.76 -9.61 -1.92
C ILE A 126 -10.27 -9.12 -3.28
N THR A 127 -11.04 -9.34 -4.32
CA THR A 127 -10.72 -8.86 -5.67
C THR A 127 -11.62 -7.69 -6.03
N LYS A 128 -11.00 -6.62 -6.49
CA LYS A 128 -11.73 -5.45 -6.98
C LYS A 128 -11.62 -5.32 -8.48
#